data_b7899684bca8a34a604dbb7314dc42ea
#
_entry.id   b7899684bca8a34a604dbb7314dc42ea
#
_cell.length_a   1.000
_cell.length_b   1.000
_cell.length_c   1.000
_cell.angle_alpha   90.00
_cell.angle_beta   90.00
_cell.angle_gamma   90.00
#
_symmetry.space_group_name_H-M   'P 1'
#
loop_
_entity.id
_entity.type
_entity.pdbx_description
1 polymer ?
#
loop_
_entity_poly.entity_id
_entity_poly.type
_entity_poly.pdbx_seq_one_letter_code
_entity_poly.pdbx_strand_id
1 'polypeptide(L)'
;ALLSTAPVCQHLGVPRRRRGWHHRTMSADPLLEARARVLHDLGARGLDSVEAVDVLEDVVTERRWWVGEWPDGASYVAGQVAQDVQDRLLDGQIGRWPRCTVCDDTDLHELHIEPALGQHPRWLCDKSGIVVAALGEL
;
A
#
# COMPACT_ATOMS: atom_id res chain seq x y z
N ALA A 1 39.80 -15.04 72.87
CA ALA A 1 39.40 -14.19 71.79
C ALA A 1 38.65 -15.07 70.76
N LEU A 2 37.34 -14.93 70.73
CA LEU A 2 36.50 -15.64 69.77
C LEU A 2 36.26 -14.72 68.53
N LEU A 3 36.88 -15.06 67.40
CA LEU A 3 36.63 -14.43 66.12
C LEU A 3 35.38 -15.09 65.54
N SER A 4 34.28 -14.29 65.58
CA SER A 4 33.05 -14.68 64.95
C SER A 4 33.14 -14.33 63.47
N THR A 5 33.28 -15.33 62.64
CA THR A 5 33.18 -15.20 61.19
C THR A 5 31.70 -15.28 60.79
N ALA A 6 31.14 -14.13 60.45
CA ALA A 6 29.81 -14.08 59.84
C ALA A 6 29.86 -14.64 58.41
N PRO A 7 28.88 -15.42 57.99
CA PRO A 7 28.81 -15.91 56.60
C PRO A 7 28.41 -14.81 55.67
N VAL A 8 29.24 -14.59 54.66
CA VAL A 8 28.90 -13.70 53.53
C VAL A 8 27.80 -14.36 52.70
N CYS A 9 26.60 -13.80 52.73
CA CYS A 9 25.56 -14.18 51.82
C CYS A 9 25.96 -13.71 50.40
N GLN A 10 26.47 -14.64 49.63
CA GLN A 10 26.61 -14.41 48.19
C GLN A 10 25.21 -14.35 47.57
N HIS A 11 24.81 -13.14 47.22
CA HIS A 11 23.64 -12.92 46.35
C HIS A 11 24.02 -13.45 44.98
N LEU A 12 23.59 -14.67 44.68
CA LEU A 12 23.54 -15.15 43.32
C LEU A 12 22.53 -14.30 42.55
N GLY A 13 23.04 -13.34 41.82
CA GLY A 13 22.27 -12.54 40.90
C GLY A 13 21.67 -13.44 39.83
N VAL A 14 20.38 -13.69 39.93
CA VAL A 14 19.61 -14.33 38.88
C VAL A 14 19.71 -13.43 37.65
N PRO A 15 20.22 -13.87 36.50
CA PRO A 15 20.23 -13.04 35.31
C PRO A 15 18.76 -12.77 34.94
N ARG A 16 18.32 -11.54 35.12
CA ARG A 16 17.05 -11.08 34.54
C ARG A 16 17.17 -11.30 33.04
N ARG A 17 16.54 -12.35 32.54
CA ARG A 17 16.28 -12.52 31.13
C ARG A 17 15.51 -11.28 30.69
N ARG A 18 16.19 -10.37 30.02
CA ARG A 18 15.52 -9.34 29.26
C ARG A 18 14.64 -10.08 28.27
N ARG A 19 13.35 -10.09 28.53
CA ARG A 19 12.38 -10.47 27.51
C ARG A 19 12.60 -9.47 26.39
N GLY A 20 13.34 -9.89 25.38
CA GLY A 20 13.44 -9.13 24.16
C GLY A 20 12.03 -8.98 23.66
N TRP A 21 11.53 -7.77 23.69
CA TRP A 21 10.34 -7.41 22.95
C TRP A 21 10.75 -7.62 21.49
N HIS A 22 10.42 -8.80 20.98
CA HIS A 22 10.42 -8.96 19.55
C HIS A 22 9.36 -7.98 19.04
N HIS A 23 9.80 -6.83 18.56
CA HIS A 23 8.99 -6.06 17.66
C HIS A 23 8.71 -7.01 16.49
N ARG A 24 7.58 -7.73 16.57
CA ARG A 24 6.95 -8.23 15.38
C ARG A 24 6.71 -6.99 14.55
N THR A 25 7.60 -6.72 13.61
CA THR A 25 7.27 -5.85 12.50
C THR A 25 6.02 -6.47 11.92
N MET A 26 4.87 -5.88 12.24
CA MET A 26 3.64 -6.21 11.56
C MET A 26 3.95 -5.90 10.11
N SER A 27 4.14 -6.95 9.28
CA SER A 27 4.26 -6.77 7.85
C SER A 27 3.01 -6.00 7.43
N ALA A 28 3.20 -4.80 6.89
CA ALA A 28 2.10 -3.96 6.47
C ALA A 28 1.18 -4.77 5.55
N ASP A 29 -0.12 -4.73 5.81
CA ASP A 29 -1.10 -5.37 4.95
C ASP A 29 -0.99 -4.74 3.54
N PRO A 30 -0.57 -5.50 2.52
CA PRO A 30 -0.34 -4.96 1.18
C PRO A 30 -1.60 -4.38 0.56
N LEU A 31 -2.78 -4.85 0.94
CA LEU A 31 -4.06 -4.31 0.46
C LEU A 31 -4.39 -2.96 1.11
N LEU A 32 -4.11 -2.79 2.40
CA LEU A 32 -4.27 -1.50 3.06
C LEU A 32 -3.27 -0.49 2.52
N GLU A 33 -2.08 -0.90 2.20
CA GLU A 33 -1.07 -0.05 1.55
C GLU A 33 -1.50 0.35 0.13
N ALA A 34 -1.97 -0.59 -0.67
CA ALA A 34 -2.51 -0.32 -2.00
C ALA A 34 -3.71 0.64 -1.94
N ARG A 35 -4.63 0.40 -1.00
CA ARG A 35 -5.78 1.28 -0.74
C ARG A 35 -5.34 2.70 -0.44
N ALA A 36 -4.38 2.88 0.45
CA ALA A 36 -3.89 4.21 0.83
C ALA A 36 -3.28 4.96 -0.36
N ARG A 37 -2.51 4.28 -1.19
CA ARG A 37 -1.89 4.86 -2.39
C ARG A 37 -2.94 5.29 -3.43
N VAL A 38 -3.91 4.42 -3.71
CA VAL A 38 -4.99 4.73 -4.67
C VAL A 38 -5.87 5.86 -4.14
N LEU A 39 -6.22 5.85 -2.86
CA LEU A 39 -7.00 6.91 -2.23
C LEU A 39 -6.30 8.27 -2.32
N HIS A 40 -4.99 8.29 -2.06
CA HIS A 40 -4.18 9.50 -2.23
C HIS A 40 -4.30 10.05 -3.66
N ASP A 41 -4.15 9.19 -4.66
CA ASP A 41 -4.16 9.60 -6.06
C ASP A 41 -5.57 9.97 -6.56
N LEU A 42 -6.62 9.38 -6.00
CA LEU A 42 -8.00 9.84 -6.22
C LEU A 42 -8.17 11.28 -5.72
N GLY A 43 -7.74 11.55 -4.50
CA GLY A 43 -7.80 12.89 -3.91
C GLY A 43 -6.96 13.92 -4.65
N ALA A 44 -5.76 13.54 -5.07
CA ALA A 44 -4.85 14.40 -5.83
C ALA A 44 -5.44 14.88 -7.16
N ARG A 45 -6.36 14.11 -7.73
CA ARG A 45 -7.05 14.45 -8.99
C ARG A 45 -8.51 14.89 -8.80
N GLY A 46 -8.92 15.13 -7.55
CA GLY A 46 -10.26 15.62 -7.24
C GLY A 46 -11.38 14.61 -7.50
N LEU A 47 -11.09 13.32 -7.51
CA LEU A 47 -12.05 12.24 -7.75
C LEU A 47 -12.19 11.31 -6.53
N ASP A 48 -12.21 11.87 -5.34
CA ASP A 48 -12.39 11.16 -4.07
C ASP A 48 -13.81 11.31 -3.51
N SER A 49 -14.80 11.31 -4.41
CA SER A 49 -16.23 11.30 -4.05
C SER A 49 -16.60 10.03 -3.29
N VAL A 50 -17.73 10.04 -2.61
CA VAL A 50 -18.25 8.85 -1.90
C VAL A 50 -18.34 7.66 -2.84
N GLU A 51 -18.85 7.86 -4.05
CA GLU A 51 -19.01 6.81 -5.07
C GLU A 51 -17.66 6.24 -5.50
N ALA A 52 -16.65 7.08 -5.68
CA ALA A 52 -15.31 6.63 -6.06
C ALA A 52 -14.62 5.87 -4.92
N VAL A 53 -14.80 6.32 -3.69
CA VAL A 53 -14.28 5.62 -2.52
C VAL A 53 -14.96 4.26 -2.32
N ASP A 54 -16.27 4.18 -2.54
CA ASP A 54 -17.01 2.91 -2.50
C ASP A 54 -16.48 1.92 -3.55
N VAL A 55 -16.19 2.38 -4.75
CA VAL A 55 -15.53 1.55 -5.78
C VAL A 55 -14.18 1.02 -5.28
N LEU A 56 -13.36 1.87 -4.67
CA LEU A 56 -12.09 1.46 -4.11
C LEU A 56 -12.28 0.39 -3.02
N GLU A 57 -13.23 0.57 -2.11
CA GLU A 57 -13.50 -0.41 -1.04
C GLU A 57 -13.93 -1.79 -1.61
N ASP A 58 -14.78 -1.78 -2.63
CA ASP A 58 -15.21 -3.01 -3.31
C ASP A 58 -14.04 -3.73 -3.97
N VAL A 59 -13.17 -2.99 -4.65
CA VAL A 59 -11.96 -3.55 -5.27
C VAL A 59 -11.02 -4.16 -4.24
N VAL A 60 -10.79 -3.45 -3.13
CA VAL A 60 -9.93 -3.95 -2.04
C VAL A 60 -10.50 -5.25 -1.45
N THR A 61 -11.81 -5.32 -1.26
CA THR A 61 -12.50 -6.52 -0.74
C THR A 61 -12.31 -7.71 -1.67
N GLU A 62 -12.49 -7.53 -2.97
CA GLU A 62 -12.32 -8.59 -3.96
C GLU A 62 -10.86 -9.04 -4.07
N ARG A 63 -9.91 -8.10 -4.04
CA ARG A 63 -8.49 -8.43 -4.11
C ARG A 63 -8.00 -9.10 -2.84
N ARG A 64 -8.65 -8.90 -1.69
CA ARG A 64 -8.35 -9.62 -0.45
C ARG A 64 -8.56 -11.12 -0.61
N TRP A 65 -9.66 -11.52 -1.25
CA TRP A 65 -9.88 -12.91 -1.60
C TRP A 65 -8.78 -13.44 -2.54
N TRP A 66 -8.45 -12.68 -3.58
CA TRP A 66 -7.41 -13.05 -4.55
C TRP A 66 -6.03 -13.26 -3.90
N VAL A 67 -5.63 -12.36 -3.00
CA VAL A 67 -4.37 -12.51 -2.23
C VAL A 67 -4.42 -13.71 -1.29
N GLY A 68 -5.59 -14.02 -0.73
CA GLY A 68 -5.80 -15.21 0.10
C GLY A 68 -5.57 -16.51 -0.67
N GLU A 69 -6.03 -16.58 -1.93
CA GLU A 69 -5.84 -17.73 -2.80
C GLU A 69 -4.42 -17.81 -3.39
N TRP A 70 -3.79 -16.66 -3.58
CA TRP A 70 -2.43 -16.56 -4.11
C TRP A 70 -1.58 -15.58 -3.28
N PRO A 71 -1.03 -16.03 -2.14
CA PRO A 71 -0.28 -15.16 -1.24
C PRO A 71 0.95 -14.49 -1.88
N ASP A 72 1.60 -15.16 -2.83
CA ASP A 72 2.74 -14.59 -3.56
C ASP A 72 2.34 -13.38 -4.41
N GLY A 73 1.08 -13.26 -4.77
CA GLY A 73 0.53 -12.14 -5.51
C GLY A 73 0.43 -10.85 -4.70
N ALA A 74 0.58 -10.91 -3.37
CA ALA A 74 0.48 -9.75 -2.48
C ALA A 74 1.45 -8.62 -2.87
N SER A 75 2.65 -8.96 -3.35
CA SER A 75 3.64 -7.97 -3.80
C SER A 75 3.26 -7.26 -5.10
N TYR A 76 2.26 -7.76 -5.81
CA TYR A 76 1.81 -7.24 -7.11
C TYR A 76 0.41 -6.62 -7.07
N VAL A 77 -0.24 -6.63 -5.91
CA VAL A 77 -1.65 -6.26 -5.80
C VAL A 77 -1.93 -4.77 -6.02
N ALA A 78 -0.96 -3.90 -5.74
CA ALA A 78 -1.16 -2.46 -5.80
C ALA A 78 -1.52 -1.97 -7.22
N GLY A 79 -0.81 -2.43 -8.24
CA GLY A 79 -1.12 -2.11 -9.63
C GLY A 79 -2.48 -2.65 -10.07
N GLN A 80 -2.85 -3.84 -9.58
CA GLN A 80 -4.15 -4.44 -9.87
C GLN A 80 -5.30 -3.65 -9.23
N VAL A 81 -5.15 -3.19 -7.98
CA VAL A 81 -6.15 -2.35 -7.34
C VAL A 81 -6.34 -1.04 -8.11
N ALA A 82 -5.24 -0.39 -8.50
CA ALA A 82 -5.29 0.85 -9.27
C ALA A 82 -6.02 0.66 -10.62
N GLN A 83 -5.68 -0.40 -11.34
CA GLN A 83 -6.30 -0.69 -12.63
C GLN A 83 -7.79 -1.03 -12.49
N ASP A 84 -8.15 -1.87 -11.54
CA ASP A 84 -9.55 -2.23 -11.31
C ASP A 84 -10.40 -1.01 -10.93
N VAL A 85 -9.86 -0.11 -10.12
CA VAL A 85 -10.54 1.16 -9.77
C VAL A 85 -10.71 2.01 -11.01
N GLN A 86 -9.66 2.18 -11.82
CA GLN A 86 -9.70 2.94 -13.07
C GLN A 86 -10.80 2.44 -14.00
N ASP A 87 -10.86 1.12 -14.23
CA ASP A 87 -11.83 0.49 -15.11
C ASP A 87 -13.27 0.66 -14.59
N ARG A 88 -13.49 0.50 -13.30
CA ARG A 88 -14.83 0.61 -12.70
C ARG A 88 -15.34 2.04 -12.64
N LEU A 89 -14.45 3.01 -12.41
CA LEU A 89 -14.83 4.42 -12.47
C LEU A 89 -15.32 4.80 -13.87
N LEU A 90 -14.65 4.28 -14.89
CA LEU A 90 -15.03 4.52 -16.29
C LEU A 90 -16.34 3.81 -16.64
N ASP A 91 -16.46 2.52 -16.31
CA ASP A 91 -17.66 1.71 -16.60
C ASP A 91 -18.89 2.24 -15.86
N GLY A 92 -18.72 2.70 -14.62
CA GLY A 92 -19.76 3.30 -13.81
C GLY A 92 -20.10 4.76 -14.18
N GLN A 93 -19.44 5.33 -15.17
CA GLN A 93 -19.60 6.73 -15.59
C GLN A 93 -19.31 7.76 -14.47
N ILE A 94 -18.50 7.37 -13.49
CA ILE A 94 -18.08 8.27 -12.40
C ILE A 94 -17.02 9.24 -12.92
N GLY A 95 -16.08 8.76 -13.72
CA GLY A 95 -15.10 9.61 -14.37
C GLY A 95 -13.90 8.86 -14.92
N ARG A 96 -13.13 9.57 -15.75
CA ARG A 96 -11.82 9.14 -16.22
C ARG A 96 -10.77 9.53 -15.19
N TRP A 97 -10.00 8.57 -14.75
CA TRP A 97 -9.00 8.78 -13.69
C TRP A 97 -7.79 7.87 -13.88
N PRO A 98 -6.58 8.36 -13.59
CA PRO A 98 -6.23 9.78 -13.46
C PRO A 98 -6.09 10.43 -14.84
N ARG A 99 -6.58 11.66 -14.96
CA ARG A 99 -6.43 12.41 -16.20
C ARG A 99 -4.98 12.82 -16.40
N CYS A 100 -4.49 12.71 -17.63
CA CYS A 100 -3.18 13.22 -18.01
C CYS A 100 -3.18 14.76 -17.99
N THR A 101 -2.14 15.34 -17.38
CA THR A 101 -1.93 16.79 -17.30
C THR A 101 -0.55 17.20 -17.84
N VAL A 102 0.22 16.26 -18.39
CA VAL A 102 1.64 16.49 -18.72
C VAL A 102 1.95 16.50 -20.20
N CYS A 103 1.05 16.00 -21.04
CA CYS A 103 1.27 16.04 -22.49
C CYS A 103 0.43 17.13 -23.16
N ASP A 104 0.87 17.55 -24.36
CA ASP A 104 0.24 18.62 -25.14
C ASP A 104 -0.98 18.15 -25.95
N ASP A 105 -1.41 16.90 -25.74
CA ASP A 105 -2.58 16.36 -26.41
C ASP A 105 -3.84 17.07 -25.92
N THR A 106 -4.64 17.59 -26.85
CA THR A 106 -5.90 18.25 -26.55
C THR A 106 -7.01 17.29 -26.21
N ASP A 107 -6.84 16.00 -26.53
CA ASP A 107 -7.79 14.96 -26.18
C ASP A 107 -7.63 14.57 -24.72
N LEU A 108 -8.72 14.60 -23.99
CA LEU A 108 -8.76 14.13 -22.61
C LEU A 108 -8.50 12.62 -22.59
N HIS A 109 -7.46 12.20 -21.88
CA HIS A 109 -7.13 10.79 -21.70
C HIS A 109 -6.62 10.52 -20.28
N GLU A 110 -6.71 9.27 -19.87
CA GLU A 110 -6.21 8.79 -18.59
C GLU A 110 -4.72 8.45 -18.66
N LEU A 111 -4.06 8.54 -17.53
CA LEU A 111 -2.78 7.90 -17.31
C LEU A 111 -2.98 6.38 -17.23
N HIS A 112 -1.93 5.65 -17.53
CA HIS A 112 -1.89 4.21 -17.50
C HIS A 112 -1.00 3.72 -16.35
N ILE A 113 -1.39 2.63 -15.69
CA ILE A 113 -0.58 2.02 -14.62
C ILE A 113 0.34 0.95 -15.19
N GLU A 114 1.63 1.05 -14.94
CA GLU A 114 2.63 0.06 -15.33
C GLU A 114 3.69 -0.17 -14.25
N PRO A 115 4.06 -1.42 -14.02
CA PRO A 115 3.39 -2.63 -14.49
C PRO A 115 2.09 -2.88 -13.69
N ALA A 116 1.01 -3.27 -14.38
CA ALA A 116 -0.25 -3.60 -13.73
C ALA A 116 -0.12 -4.84 -12.84
N LEU A 117 0.75 -5.77 -13.22
CA LEU A 117 1.09 -6.96 -12.45
C LEU A 117 2.61 -7.00 -12.22
N GLY A 118 3.08 -6.20 -11.31
CA GLY A 118 4.49 -6.12 -10.97
C GLY A 118 4.73 -5.28 -9.74
N GLN A 119 6.00 -5.23 -9.32
CA GLN A 119 6.41 -4.37 -8.21
C GLN A 119 6.59 -2.93 -8.70
N HIS A 120 6.37 -1.97 -7.79
CA HIS A 120 6.59 -0.54 -8.04
C HIS A 120 5.80 0.03 -9.24
N PRO A 121 4.46 -0.10 -9.24
CA PRO A 121 3.63 0.43 -10.31
C PRO A 121 3.73 1.96 -10.38
N ARG A 122 3.69 2.48 -11.60
CA ARG A 122 3.83 3.91 -11.88
C ARG A 122 2.76 4.35 -12.87
N TRP A 123 2.37 5.60 -12.75
CA TRP A 123 1.51 6.27 -13.71
C TRP A 123 2.33 6.81 -14.89
N LEU A 124 1.92 6.49 -16.09
CA LEU A 124 2.55 7.01 -17.29
C LEU A 124 1.50 7.41 -18.34
N CYS A 125 1.91 8.31 -19.21
CA CYS A 125 1.12 8.73 -20.36
C CYS A 125 1.50 7.87 -21.59
N ASP A 126 0.56 7.11 -22.13
CA ASP A 126 0.79 6.27 -23.30
C ASP A 126 1.12 7.08 -24.55
N LYS A 127 0.57 8.29 -24.66
CA LYS A 127 0.77 9.14 -25.85
C LYS A 127 2.16 9.76 -25.90
N SER A 128 2.71 10.17 -24.75
CA SER A 128 4.02 10.82 -24.68
C SER A 128 5.13 9.90 -24.16
N GLY A 129 4.77 8.79 -23.51
CA GLY A 129 5.71 7.90 -22.83
C GLY A 129 6.29 8.47 -21.52
N ILE A 130 5.76 9.61 -21.06
CA ILE A 130 6.24 10.25 -19.82
C ILE A 130 5.76 9.47 -18.61
N VAL A 131 6.69 9.13 -17.72
CA VAL A 131 6.36 8.64 -16.36
C VAL A 131 6.04 9.84 -15.49
N VAL A 132 4.82 9.88 -14.97
CA VAL A 132 4.34 11.03 -14.20
C VAL A 132 4.68 10.90 -12.74
N ALA A 133 4.40 9.74 -12.13
CA ALA A 133 4.65 9.50 -10.71
C ALA A 133 4.56 8.00 -10.40
N ALA A 134 5.14 7.60 -9.27
CA ALA A 134 4.83 6.31 -8.67
C ALA A 134 3.37 6.31 -8.15
N LEU A 135 2.74 5.14 -8.10
CA LEU A 135 1.42 4.99 -7.49
C LEU A 135 1.44 5.48 -6.04
N GLY A 136 0.54 6.38 -5.73
CA GLY A 136 0.45 7.04 -4.41
C GLY A 136 1.19 8.38 -4.32
N GLU A 137 1.75 8.87 -5.42
CA GLU A 137 2.57 10.09 -5.45
C GLU A 137 2.08 11.15 -6.46
N LEU A 138 0.85 11.05 -6.94
CA LEU A 138 0.27 12.07 -7.84
C LEU A 138 0.12 13.45 -7.22
#